data_ad4b41db93280930f3dfc35f4ce5b37c
#
_entry.id   ad4b41db93280930f3dfc35f4ce5b37c
#
_cell.length_a   1.000
_cell.length_b   1.000
_cell.length_c   1.000
_cell.angle_alpha   90.00
_cell.angle_beta   90.00
_cell.angle_gamma   90.00
#
_symmetry.space_group_name_H-M   'P 1'
#
loop_
_entity.id
_entity.type
_entity.pdbx_description
1 polymer ?
#
loop_
_entity_poly.entity_id
_entity_poly.type
_entity_poly.pdbx_seq_one_letter_code
_entity_poly.pdbx_strand_id
1 'polypeptide(L)'
;MKFDMHCHTKEGSMDGKVMIEEYIRTLKRKGFGGMLVSDHDSYDGYREWKNAIKGRAHQDFVVLKGVEYDTCDCGHILVIMPFGVKLKILELRGLPGSILVKIVHAYGGILGPAHPYGEKFMSMISTNERKKKYQQRIAQLLPQFDFVEIFNACESAETNAKAKRLAEKFIKPGFGGSDAHRLDCIGKAYTELPDTIRSEDDLIAYVKTCPQIECGGEHYNGTTKDRIGRLNMVLVDSFYFYNKLANGWRWRKRRRELFDIIEKKL
;
A
#
# COMPACT_ATOMS: atom_id res chain seq x y z
N MET A 1 -4.31 -19.08 -5.95
CA MET A 1 -3.71 -18.37 -7.12
C MET A 1 -2.81 -17.23 -6.67
N LYS A 2 -1.81 -16.86 -7.53
CA LYS A 2 -0.85 -15.78 -7.18
C LYS A 2 -1.45 -14.41 -7.44
N PHE A 3 -1.28 -13.52 -6.45
CA PHE A 3 -1.55 -12.08 -6.53
C PHE A 3 -0.26 -11.30 -6.30
N ASP A 4 -0.10 -10.18 -6.99
CA ASP A 4 0.86 -9.15 -6.62
C ASP A 4 0.12 -8.10 -5.76
N MET A 5 0.46 -8.03 -4.47
CA MET A 5 -0.30 -7.25 -3.49
C MET A 5 0.26 -5.85 -3.27
N HIS A 6 1.23 -5.40 -4.08
CA HIS A 6 1.78 -4.06 -4.04
C HIS A 6 2.21 -3.60 -5.43
N CYS A 7 1.34 -2.83 -6.09
CA CYS A 7 1.49 -2.46 -7.49
C CYS A 7 1.24 -0.97 -7.73
N HIS A 8 2.19 -0.31 -8.42
CA HIS A 8 2.10 1.09 -8.81
C HIS A 8 1.88 1.25 -10.30
N THR A 9 0.83 1.95 -10.68
CA THR A 9 0.48 2.21 -12.08
C THR A 9 0.89 3.61 -12.51
N LYS A 10 1.08 3.80 -13.82
CA LYS A 10 1.38 5.12 -14.40
C LYS A 10 0.22 6.10 -14.22
N GLU A 11 -0.99 5.60 -14.18
CA GLU A 11 -2.20 6.42 -14.06
C GLU A 11 -2.40 6.97 -12.65
N GLY A 12 -1.95 6.23 -11.63
CA GLY A 12 -2.22 6.58 -10.25
C GLY A 12 -1.01 7.04 -9.43
N SER A 13 0.20 6.61 -9.78
CA SER A 13 1.43 6.97 -9.07
C SER A 13 2.34 7.84 -9.93
N MET A 14 2.88 8.92 -9.36
CA MET A 14 3.80 9.83 -10.08
C MET A 14 5.10 9.15 -10.51
N ASP A 15 5.52 8.13 -9.79
CA ASP A 15 6.73 7.33 -10.04
C ASP A 15 6.44 6.02 -10.77
N GLY A 16 5.16 5.64 -10.92
CA GLY A 16 4.72 4.53 -11.75
C GLY A 16 4.98 4.79 -13.24
N LYS A 17 5.55 3.81 -13.95
CA LYS A 17 5.92 3.95 -15.37
C LYS A 17 5.14 3.02 -16.30
N VAL A 18 4.38 2.08 -15.76
CA VAL A 18 3.67 1.05 -16.52
C VAL A 18 2.19 1.27 -16.44
N MET A 19 1.53 1.34 -17.60
CA MET A 19 0.08 1.45 -17.67
C MET A 19 -0.58 0.18 -17.12
N ILE A 20 -1.72 0.33 -16.48
CA ILE A 20 -2.40 -0.79 -15.80
C ILE A 20 -2.69 -1.97 -16.73
N GLU A 21 -3.04 -1.73 -17.98
CA GLU A 21 -3.30 -2.82 -18.93
C GLU A 21 -2.03 -3.62 -19.25
N GLU A 22 -0.91 -2.95 -19.45
CA GLU A 22 0.39 -3.60 -19.67
C GLU A 22 0.86 -4.35 -18.41
N TYR A 23 0.57 -3.79 -17.23
CA TYR A 23 0.82 -4.42 -15.94
C TYR A 23 0.09 -5.77 -15.85
N ILE A 24 -1.22 -5.78 -16.10
CA ILE A 24 -2.06 -6.98 -16.10
C ILE A 24 -1.55 -8.00 -17.11
N ARG A 25 -1.25 -7.59 -18.36
CA ARG A 25 -0.70 -8.49 -19.39
C ARG A 25 0.60 -9.14 -18.95
N THR A 26 1.45 -8.39 -18.25
CA THR A 26 2.74 -8.88 -17.77
C THR A 26 2.57 -9.87 -16.62
N LEU A 27 1.68 -9.59 -15.66
CA LEU A 27 1.35 -10.51 -14.57
C LEU A 27 0.74 -11.81 -15.09
N LYS A 28 -0.20 -11.73 -16.04
CA LYS A 28 -0.81 -12.93 -16.66
C LYS A 28 0.23 -13.82 -17.35
N ARG A 29 1.19 -13.24 -18.10
CA ARG A 29 2.29 -14.00 -18.70
C ARG A 29 3.16 -14.72 -17.68
N LYS A 30 3.22 -14.22 -16.44
CA LYS A 30 3.94 -14.81 -15.32
C LYS A 30 3.10 -15.76 -14.46
N GLY A 31 1.85 -16.06 -14.88
CA GLY A 31 0.96 -16.98 -14.18
C GLY A 31 0.25 -16.41 -12.96
N PHE A 32 0.16 -15.09 -12.83
CA PHE A 32 -0.64 -14.45 -11.79
C PHE A 32 -2.13 -14.44 -12.16
N GLY A 33 -2.99 -14.60 -11.16
CA GLY A 33 -4.44 -14.51 -11.30
C GLY A 33 -5.02 -13.18 -10.85
N GLY A 34 -4.24 -12.33 -10.17
CA GLY A 34 -4.71 -11.03 -9.71
C GLY A 34 -3.63 -10.08 -9.25
N MET A 35 -4.05 -8.86 -8.93
CA MET A 35 -3.23 -7.80 -8.36
C MET A 35 -4.04 -6.89 -7.44
N LEU A 36 -3.36 -6.24 -6.50
CA LEU A 36 -3.85 -5.09 -5.77
C LEU A 36 -3.24 -3.81 -6.37
N VAL A 37 -4.07 -2.95 -6.94
CA VAL A 37 -3.62 -1.60 -7.33
C VAL A 37 -3.49 -0.77 -6.05
N SER A 38 -2.29 -0.34 -5.72
CA SER A 38 -1.94 0.37 -4.48
C SER A 38 -1.19 1.67 -4.75
N ASP A 39 -1.67 2.44 -5.71
CA ASP A 39 -1.06 3.72 -6.07
C ASP A 39 -0.97 4.68 -4.87
N HIS A 40 0.06 5.52 -4.84
CA HIS A 40 0.28 6.48 -3.76
C HIS A 40 -0.86 7.49 -3.65
N ASP A 41 -1.60 7.47 -2.53
CA ASP A 41 -2.71 8.38 -2.23
C ASP A 41 -3.71 8.55 -3.39
N SER A 42 -3.93 7.50 -4.19
CA SER A 42 -4.72 7.59 -5.42
C SER A 42 -5.48 6.31 -5.74
N TYR A 43 -6.65 6.47 -6.35
CA TYR A 43 -7.41 5.39 -6.96
C TYR A 43 -7.39 5.44 -8.50
N ASP A 44 -6.54 6.29 -9.11
CA ASP A 44 -6.65 6.55 -10.56
C ASP A 44 -6.29 5.33 -11.41
N GLY A 45 -5.31 4.51 -11.01
CA GLY A 45 -5.03 3.25 -11.70
C GLY A 45 -6.23 2.29 -11.66
N TYR A 46 -6.88 2.16 -10.50
CA TYR A 46 -8.10 1.35 -10.41
C TYR A 46 -9.29 1.96 -11.17
N ARG A 47 -9.40 3.31 -11.22
CA ARG A 47 -10.43 3.99 -12.04
C ARG A 47 -10.24 3.70 -13.52
N GLU A 48 -9.01 3.75 -14.01
CA GLU A 48 -8.70 3.40 -15.39
C GLU A 48 -9.08 1.95 -15.70
N TRP A 49 -8.66 1.00 -14.84
CA TRP A 49 -9.11 -0.38 -14.93
C TRP A 49 -10.65 -0.47 -15.05
N LYS A 50 -11.36 0.13 -14.09
CA LYS A 50 -12.80 0.03 -13.99
C LYS A 50 -13.53 0.62 -15.21
N ASN A 51 -13.05 1.74 -15.74
CA ASN A 51 -13.75 2.52 -16.75
C ASN A 51 -13.38 2.10 -18.17
N ALA A 52 -12.12 1.74 -18.41
CA ALA A 52 -11.61 1.48 -19.75
C ALA A 52 -11.45 -0.02 -20.09
N ILE A 53 -11.16 -0.88 -19.10
CA ILE A 53 -10.71 -2.24 -19.34
C ILE A 53 -11.70 -3.29 -18.82
N LYS A 54 -12.24 -3.11 -17.61
CA LYS A 54 -13.14 -4.07 -16.95
C LYS A 54 -14.37 -4.36 -17.82
N GLY A 55 -14.67 -5.65 -18.02
CA GLY A 55 -15.78 -6.11 -18.85
C GLY A 55 -15.49 -6.10 -20.36
N ARG A 56 -14.33 -5.57 -20.79
CA ARG A 56 -13.90 -5.57 -22.20
C ARG A 56 -12.72 -6.52 -22.43
N ALA A 57 -11.79 -6.57 -21.48
CA ALA A 57 -10.60 -7.42 -21.53
C ALA A 57 -10.27 -7.99 -20.14
N HIS A 58 -9.43 -9.03 -20.12
CA HIS A 58 -8.89 -9.64 -18.90
C HIS A 58 -9.96 -10.08 -17.87
N GLN A 59 -11.07 -10.67 -18.32
CA GLN A 59 -12.18 -11.13 -17.47
C GLN A 59 -11.76 -12.26 -16.51
N ASP A 60 -10.69 -12.98 -16.85
CA ASP A 60 -10.06 -14.03 -16.07
C ASP A 60 -9.06 -13.53 -15.02
N PHE A 61 -8.86 -12.22 -14.92
CA PHE A 61 -7.88 -11.61 -14.01
C PHE A 61 -8.57 -10.72 -12.96
N VAL A 62 -8.17 -10.88 -11.70
CA VAL A 62 -8.75 -10.13 -10.59
C VAL A 62 -7.93 -8.86 -10.33
N VAL A 63 -8.58 -7.71 -10.35
CA VAL A 63 -7.97 -6.43 -9.96
C VAL A 63 -8.68 -5.90 -8.73
N LEU A 64 -7.95 -5.88 -7.62
CA LEU A 64 -8.41 -5.36 -6.34
C LEU A 64 -8.03 -3.89 -6.19
N LYS A 65 -8.87 -3.15 -5.49
CA LYS A 65 -8.69 -1.72 -5.21
C LYS A 65 -8.01 -1.51 -3.87
N GLY A 66 -6.87 -0.86 -3.86
CA GLY A 66 -6.19 -0.39 -2.66
C GLY A 66 -5.60 0.99 -2.85
N VAL A 67 -4.88 1.44 -1.86
CA VAL A 67 -4.06 2.66 -1.86
C VAL A 67 -2.84 2.40 -0.98
N GLU A 68 -1.66 2.77 -1.43
CA GLU A 68 -0.54 2.98 -0.53
C GLU A 68 -0.61 4.41 0.01
N TYR A 69 -1.01 4.54 1.27
CA TYR A 69 -1.28 5.82 1.89
C TYR A 69 -0.05 6.40 2.58
N ASP A 70 0.34 7.63 2.21
CA ASP A 70 1.44 8.38 2.81
C ASP A 70 1.00 9.03 4.12
N THR A 71 1.30 8.42 5.26
CA THR A 71 1.02 9.02 6.57
C THR A 71 2.04 10.08 6.94
N CYS A 72 1.69 10.99 7.85
CA CYS A 72 2.65 11.99 8.35
C CYS A 72 3.58 11.47 9.45
N ASP A 73 3.30 10.29 10.01
CA ASP A 73 3.99 9.78 11.22
C ASP A 73 4.26 8.28 11.25
N CYS A 74 3.69 7.50 10.32
CA CYS A 74 3.80 6.03 10.31
C CYS A 74 4.37 5.46 9.00
N GLY A 75 4.88 6.29 8.09
CA GLY A 75 5.34 5.84 6.76
C GLY A 75 4.18 5.41 5.87
N HIS A 76 4.43 4.50 4.97
CA HIS A 76 3.46 3.99 4.02
C HIS A 76 2.59 2.88 4.63
N ILE A 77 1.29 2.97 4.36
CA ILE A 77 0.29 2.02 4.83
C ILE A 77 -0.54 1.56 3.63
N LEU A 78 -0.57 0.26 3.37
CA LEU A 78 -1.49 -0.33 2.41
C LEU A 78 -2.90 -0.33 3.01
N VAL A 79 -3.85 0.23 2.27
CA VAL A 79 -5.25 0.35 2.68
C VAL A 79 -6.14 -0.32 1.65
N ILE A 80 -7.03 -1.19 2.11
CA ILE A 80 -8.00 -1.90 1.27
C ILE A 80 -9.40 -1.62 1.83
N MET A 81 -10.21 -0.92 1.05
CA MET A 81 -11.59 -0.58 1.41
C MET A 81 -12.56 -1.58 0.77
N PRO A 82 -13.73 -1.84 1.39
CA PRO A 82 -14.75 -2.71 0.83
C PRO A 82 -15.13 -2.34 -0.61
N PHE A 83 -15.66 -3.32 -1.34
CA PHE A 83 -16.14 -3.09 -2.70
C PHE A 83 -17.12 -1.92 -2.75
N GLY A 84 -16.95 -1.04 -3.74
CA GLY A 84 -17.77 0.17 -3.87
C GLY A 84 -17.40 1.34 -2.96
N VAL A 85 -16.73 1.11 -1.82
CA VAL A 85 -16.31 2.19 -0.92
C VAL A 85 -15.04 2.87 -1.43
N LYS A 86 -15.13 4.18 -1.66
CA LYS A 86 -14.00 5.05 -2.01
C LYS A 86 -14.04 6.29 -1.13
N LEU A 87 -13.08 6.44 -0.25
CA LEU A 87 -12.98 7.60 0.62
C LEU A 87 -12.03 8.62 -0.01
N LYS A 88 -12.54 9.80 -0.37
CA LYS A 88 -11.73 10.90 -0.91
C LYS A 88 -10.59 11.31 0.01
N ILE A 89 -10.75 11.12 1.33
CA ILE A 89 -9.71 11.42 2.31
C ILE A 89 -8.45 10.56 2.09
N LEU A 90 -8.59 9.36 1.52
CA LEU A 90 -7.47 8.47 1.18
C LEU A 90 -6.73 8.91 -0.09
N GLU A 91 -7.26 9.88 -0.84
CA GLU A 91 -6.58 10.54 -1.95
C GLU A 91 -5.86 11.83 -1.51
N LEU A 92 -5.78 12.07 -0.21
CA LEU A 92 -5.13 13.25 0.40
C LEU A 92 -4.14 12.81 1.47
N ARG A 93 -2.87 12.68 1.10
CA ARG A 93 -1.78 12.25 2.00
C ARG A 93 -1.71 13.02 3.33
N GLY A 94 -1.07 12.40 4.31
CA GLY A 94 -0.62 13.07 5.52
C GLY A 94 -1.57 12.96 6.71
N LEU A 95 -2.55 12.02 6.72
CA LEU A 95 -3.24 11.69 7.96
C LEU A 95 -2.25 11.02 8.93
N PRO A 96 -2.36 11.27 10.25
CA PRO A 96 -1.71 10.43 11.25
C PRO A 96 -2.21 8.99 11.18
N GLY A 97 -1.33 8.01 11.38
CA GLY A 97 -1.69 6.59 11.34
C GLY A 97 -2.82 6.22 12.30
N SER A 98 -2.87 6.85 13.49
CA SER A 98 -3.94 6.62 14.47
C SER A 98 -5.33 7.08 13.98
N ILE A 99 -5.39 8.09 13.14
CA ILE A 99 -6.64 8.56 12.52
C ILE A 99 -6.99 7.68 11.33
N LEU A 100 -5.98 7.33 10.51
CA LEU A 100 -6.16 6.44 9.36
C LEU A 100 -6.78 5.10 9.77
N VAL A 101 -6.24 4.45 10.82
CA VAL A 101 -6.77 3.18 11.36
C VAL A 101 -8.25 3.32 11.72
N LYS A 102 -8.62 4.36 12.46
CA LYS A 102 -10.02 4.59 12.87
C LYS A 102 -10.95 4.76 11.68
N ILE A 103 -10.54 5.55 10.69
CA ILE A 103 -11.34 5.79 9.49
C ILE A 103 -11.52 4.48 8.70
N VAL A 104 -10.43 3.77 8.42
CA VAL A 104 -10.48 2.54 7.63
C VAL A 104 -11.39 1.50 8.30
N HIS A 105 -11.20 1.26 9.59
CA HIS A 105 -12.03 0.31 10.35
C HIS A 105 -13.49 0.73 10.46
N ALA A 106 -13.79 2.03 10.66
CA ALA A 106 -15.16 2.54 10.71
C ALA A 106 -15.94 2.28 9.41
N TYR A 107 -15.24 2.19 8.28
CA TYR A 107 -15.84 1.86 6.99
C TYR A 107 -15.66 0.39 6.57
N GLY A 108 -15.23 -0.47 7.50
CA GLY A 108 -15.10 -1.91 7.28
C GLY A 108 -13.89 -2.35 6.45
N GLY A 109 -12.97 -1.43 6.18
CA GLY A 109 -11.72 -1.73 5.48
C GLY A 109 -10.68 -2.41 6.36
N ILE A 110 -9.58 -2.81 5.76
CA ILE A 110 -8.39 -3.36 6.39
C ILE A 110 -7.16 -2.56 5.99
N LEU A 111 -6.13 -2.56 6.84
CA LEU A 111 -4.88 -1.88 6.56
C LEU A 111 -3.68 -2.57 7.21
N GLY A 112 -2.51 -2.35 6.62
CA GLY A 112 -1.25 -2.90 7.13
C GLY A 112 -0.04 -2.09 6.66
N PRO A 113 1.09 -2.12 7.39
CA PRO A 113 2.28 -1.39 7.01
C PRO A 113 2.90 -1.97 5.73
N ALA A 114 3.16 -1.10 4.76
CA ALA A 114 3.99 -1.40 3.60
C ALA A 114 5.46 -1.42 4.03
N HIS A 115 6.23 -2.40 3.53
CA HIS A 115 7.69 -2.54 3.75
C HIS A 115 8.17 -1.96 5.11
N PRO A 116 7.66 -2.45 6.28
CA PRO A 116 7.77 -1.75 7.56
C PRO A 116 9.20 -1.50 8.04
N TYR A 117 10.16 -2.30 7.61
CA TYR A 117 11.59 -2.16 7.90
C TYR A 117 12.40 -1.69 6.69
N GLY A 118 11.75 -1.28 5.61
CA GLY A 118 12.43 -0.84 4.40
C GLY A 118 13.50 0.21 4.70
N GLU A 119 14.65 0.10 4.05
CA GLU A 119 15.75 1.06 4.21
C GLU A 119 15.49 2.34 3.42
N LYS A 120 14.49 2.31 2.56
CA LYS A 120 14.09 3.41 1.69
C LYS A 120 13.09 4.33 2.40
N PHE A 121 12.84 5.43 1.76
CA PHE A 121 12.00 6.51 2.27
C PHE A 121 10.61 6.03 2.72
N MET A 122 10.12 6.55 3.86
CA MET A 122 8.74 6.35 4.35
C MET A 122 8.40 4.97 4.93
N SER A 123 9.36 4.18 5.34
CA SER A 123 9.08 2.96 6.11
C SER A 123 8.74 3.28 7.56
N MET A 124 7.76 2.55 8.11
CA MET A 124 7.21 2.81 9.43
C MET A 124 8.27 2.78 10.54
N ILE A 125 9.13 1.77 10.55
CA ILE A 125 10.07 1.53 11.65
C ILE A 125 11.40 2.23 11.40
N SER A 126 12.02 2.03 10.23
CA SER A 126 13.36 2.58 9.94
C SER A 126 13.37 4.10 9.90
N THR A 127 12.33 4.73 9.38
CA THR A 127 12.24 6.20 9.30
C THR A 127 12.16 6.84 10.68
N ASN A 128 11.67 6.12 11.68
CA ASN A 128 11.34 6.63 13.01
C ASN A 128 12.21 6.07 14.14
N GLU A 129 13.20 5.21 13.85
CA GLU A 129 14.06 4.58 14.87
C GLU A 129 14.75 5.59 15.79
N ARG A 130 15.00 6.81 15.33
CA ARG A 130 15.73 7.84 16.10
C ARG A 130 14.87 8.67 17.05
N LYS A 131 13.55 8.47 17.10
CA LYS A 131 12.64 9.31 17.90
C LYS A 131 11.81 8.48 18.88
N LYS A 132 12.22 8.38 20.15
CA LYS A 132 11.48 7.65 21.23
C LYS A 132 9.96 7.90 21.24
N LYS A 133 9.53 9.12 20.99
CA LYS A 133 8.10 9.50 20.94
C LYS A 133 7.34 8.79 19.81
N TYR A 134 7.98 8.55 18.66
CA TYR A 134 7.38 7.84 17.54
C TYR A 134 7.37 6.33 17.77
N GLN A 135 8.42 5.79 18.39
CA GLN A 135 8.48 4.34 18.73
C GLN A 135 7.32 3.93 19.63
N GLN A 136 6.96 4.75 20.62
CA GLN A 136 5.81 4.48 21.49
C GLN A 136 4.49 4.50 20.70
N ARG A 137 4.30 5.45 19.79
CA ARG A 137 3.09 5.50 18.93
C ARG A 137 3.00 4.31 18.00
N ILE A 138 4.11 3.94 17.35
CA ILE A 138 4.17 2.77 16.47
C ILE A 138 3.83 1.51 17.25
N ALA A 139 4.39 1.32 18.44
CA ALA A 139 4.09 0.18 19.30
C ALA A 139 2.59 0.08 19.67
N GLN A 140 1.91 1.21 19.82
CA GLN A 140 0.47 1.26 20.08
C GLN A 140 -0.38 1.00 18.83
N LEU A 141 0.14 1.29 17.63
CA LEU A 141 -0.57 1.10 16.36
C LEU A 141 -0.42 -0.31 15.80
N LEU A 142 0.75 -0.94 15.99
CA LEU A 142 1.05 -2.26 15.43
C LEU A 142 -0.03 -3.32 15.70
N PRO A 143 -0.60 -3.44 16.92
CA PRO A 143 -1.68 -4.39 17.18
C PRO A 143 -2.97 -4.11 16.40
N GLN A 144 -3.18 -2.88 15.96
CA GLN A 144 -4.40 -2.43 15.29
C GLN A 144 -4.38 -2.68 13.78
N PHE A 145 -3.23 -3.00 13.18
CA PHE A 145 -3.16 -3.39 11.77
C PHE A 145 -3.74 -4.79 11.57
N ASP A 146 -4.30 -5.03 10.39
CA ASP A 146 -4.98 -6.27 10.03
C ASP A 146 -4.02 -7.28 9.39
N PHE A 147 -2.97 -6.80 8.73
CA PHE A 147 -1.93 -7.59 8.09
C PHE A 147 -0.58 -6.85 8.11
N VAL A 148 0.48 -7.49 7.63
CA VAL A 148 1.81 -6.89 7.46
C VAL A 148 2.33 -7.27 6.07
N GLU A 149 2.94 -6.34 5.34
CA GLU A 149 3.74 -6.70 4.17
C GLU A 149 5.05 -7.32 4.65
N ILE A 150 5.16 -8.66 4.53
CA ILE A 150 6.31 -9.43 5.02
C ILE A 150 7.34 -9.75 3.94
N PHE A 151 6.95 -9.59 2.67
CA PHE A 151 7.84 -9.73 1.53
C PHE A 151 7.60 -8.59 0.52
N ASN A 152 8.56 -7.71 0.40
CA ASN A 152 8.59 -6.69 -0.64
C ASN A 152 9.82 -6.94 -1.52
N ALA A 153 9.60 -7.13 -2.83
CA ALA A 153 10.68 -7.47 -3.76
C ALA A 153 11.72 -6.35 -3.93
N CYS A 154 11.33 -5.10 -3.64
CA CYS A 154 12.18 -3.93 -3.70
C CYS A 154 13.13 -3.81 -2.49
N GLU A 155 12.87 -4.55 -1.42
CA GLU A 155 13.60 -4.49 -0.15
C GLU A 155 14.58 -5.66 0.01
N SER A 156 15.49 -5.58 0.99
CA SER A 156 16.48 -6.62 1.25
C SER A 156 15.86 -7.85 1.92
N ALA A 157 16.54 -9.00 1.81
CA ALA A 157 16.13 -10.22 2.52
C ALA A 157 16.12 -10.02 4.05
N GLU A 158 17.03 -9.20 4.57
CA GLU A 158 17.10 -8.91 6.01
C GLU A 158 15.88 -8.10 6.49
N THR A 159 15.49 -7.06 5.75
CA THR A 159 14.32 -6.24 6.08
C THR A 159 13.04 -7.03 5.99
N ASN A 160 12.89 -7.90 4.98
CA ASN A 160 11.76 -8.82 4.84
C ASN A 160 11.72 -9.85 5.98
N ALA A 161 12.87 -10.39 6.41
CA ALA A 161 12.92 -11.28 7.57
C ALA A 161 12.48 -10.57 8.87
N LYS A 162 12.82 -9.27 9.04
CA LYS A 162 12.33 -8.47 10.17
C LYS A 162 10.81 -8.25 10.09
N ALA A 163 10.28 -7.96 8.91
CA ALA A 163 8.84 -7.79 8.68
C ALA A 163 8.06 -9.07 8.96
N LYS A 164 8.59 -10.23 8.55
CA LYS A 164 8.01 -11.55 8.87
C LYS A 164 7.93 -11.79 10.39
N ARG A 165 9.03 -11.54 11.12
CA ARG A 165 9.03 -11.65 12.59
C ARG A 165 8.05 -10.68 13.26
N LEU A 166 7.81 -9.49 12.66
CA LEU A 166 6.81 -8.55 13.15
C LEU A 166 5.40 -9.13 13.02
N ALA A 167 5.06 -9.70 11.85
CA ALA A 167 3.78 -10.36 11.63
C ALA A 167 3.56 -11.53 12.58
N GLU A 168 4.56 -12.38 12.75
CA GLU A 168 4.53 -13.51 13.71
C GLU A 168 4.30 -13.02 15.14
N LYS A 169 5.02 -11.98 15.59
CA LYS A 169 4.88 -11.42 16.94
C LYS A 169 3.47 -10.92 17.24
N PHE A 170 2.79 -10.34 16.26
CA PHE A 170 1.44 -9.78 16.43
C PHE A 170 0.34 -10.71 15.90
N ILE A 171 0.70 -11.92 15.47
CA ILE A 171 -0.22 -12.93 14.91
C ILE A 171 -1.05 -12.30 13.78
N LYS A 172 -0.37 -11.76 12.76
CA LYS A 172 -1.01 -11.10 11.61
C LYS A 172 -0.71 -11.87 10.32
N PRO A 173 -1.68 -11.95 9.39
CA PRO A 173 -1.42 -12.43 8.05
C PRO A 173 -0.30 -11.63 7.38
N GLY A 174 0.48 -12.30 6.54
CA GLY A 174 1.54 -11.68 5.76
C GLY A 174 1.16 -11.53 4.30
N PHE A 175 1.44 -10.37 3.69
CA PHE A 175 1.36 -10.17 2.25
C PHE A 175 2.74 -10.03 1.62
N GLY A 176 2.82 -10.36 0.32
CA GLY A 176 3.97 -10.12 -0.52
C GLY A 176 3.59 -9.32 -1.75
N GLY A 177 4.37 -8.32 -2.10
CA GLY A 177 4.17 -7.47 -3.26
C GLY A 177 5.47 -7.08 -3.94
N SER A 178 5.39 -6.79 -5.24
CA SER A 178 6.58 -6.41 -6.02
C SER A 178 7.03 -4.98 -5.77
N ASP A 179 6.12 -4.10 -5.35
CA ASP A 179 6.36 -2.65 -5.25
C ASP A 179 6.94 -2.09 -6.57
N ALA A 180 6.40 -2.63 -7.70
CA ALA A 180 6.97 -2.40 -9.02
C ALA A 180 6.52 -1.08 -9.60
N HIS A 181 7.50 -0.26 -9.95
CA HIS A 181 7.35 1.01 -10.65
C HIS A 181 7.78 0.91 -12.12
N ARG A 182 8.37 -0.22 -12.53
CA ARG A 182 8.91 -0.47 -13.88
C ARG A 182 8.52 -1.86 -14.34
N LEU A 183 8.50 -2.03 -15.66
CA LEU A 183 8.07 -3.26 -16.31
C LEU A 183 8.88 -4.51 -15.89
N ASP A 184 10.19 -4.36 -15.76
CA ASP A 184 11.11 -5.45 -15.40
C ASP A 184 10.99 -5.91 -13.93
N CYS A 185 10.31 -5.13 -13.10
CA CYS A 185 10.07 -5.43 -11.69
C CYS A 185 8.72 -6.10 -11.41
N ILE A 186 7.77 -6.03 -12.36
CA ILE A 186 6.41 -6.57 -12.21
C ILE A 186 6.42 -8.07 -11.95
N GLY A 187 5.65 -8.52 -10.94
CA GLY A 187 5.50 -9.92 -10.60
C GLY A 187 6.79 -10.55 -10.07
N LYS A 188 7.64 -9.75 -9.43
CA LYS A 188 8.83 -10.24 -8.70
C LYS A 188 8.47 -10.76 -7.31
N ALA A 189 7.29 -10.43 -6.80
CA ALA A 189 6.76 -11.00 -5.58
C ALA A 189 5.30 -11.42 -5.75
N TYR A 190 4.86 -12.33 -4.89
CA TYR A 190 3.52 -12.86 -4.90
C TYR A 190 2.99 -13.13 -3.49
N THR A 191 1.68 -13.16 -3.40
CA THR A 191 0.89 -13.65 -2.28
C THR A 191 -0.03 -14.75 -2.82
N GLU A 192 -0.03 -15.93 -2.21
CA GLU A 192 -0.94 -17.02 -2.55
C GLU A 192 -2.30 -16.80 -1.87
N LEU A 193 -3.33 -16.55 -2.65
CA LEU A 193 -4.69 -16.39 -2.16
C LEU A 193 -5.60 -17.49 -2.73
N PRO A 194 -6.68 -17.86 -2.00
CA PRO A 194 -7.69 -18.76 -2.53
C PRO A 194 -8.31 -18.28 -3.84
N ASP A 195 -8.69 -19.21 -4.69
CA ASP A 195 -9.34 -18.88 -5.97
C ASP A 195 -10.74 -18.28 -5.79
N THR A 196 -11.27 -18.30 -4.59
CA THR A 196 -12.54 -17.66 -4.21
C THR A 196 -12.43 -16.15 -4.06
N ILE A 197 -11.22 -15.60 -3.94
CA ILE A 197 -11.01 -14.15 -3.84
C ILE A 197 -11.25 -13.50 -5.21
N ARG A 198 -12.35 -12.76 -5.32
CA ARG A 198 -12.77 -12.05 -6.54
C ARG A 198 -13.04 -10.56 -6.32
N SER A 199 -13.13 -10.14 -5.06
CA SER A 199 -13.42 -8.77 -4.65
C SER A 199 -12.64 -8.36 -3.41
N GLU A 200 -12.65 -7.07 -3.10
CA GLU A 200 -12.10 -6.55 -1.85
C GLU A 200 -12.83 -7.14 -0.63
N ASP A 201 -14.14 -7.38 -0.74
CA ASP A 201 -14.94 -7.94 0.36
C ASP A 201 -14.52 -9.38 0.67
N ASP A 202 -14.26 -10.21 -0.37
CA ASP A 202 -13.74 -11.57 -0.19
C ASP A 202 -12.37 -11.54 0.50
N LEU A 203 -11.47 -10.64 0.06
CA LEU A 203 -10.14 -10.50 0.66
C LEU A 203 -10.23 -10.04 2.11
N ILE A 204 -11.06 -9.04 2.41
CA ILE A 204 -11.27 -8.52 3.77
C ILE A 204 -11.82 -9.64 4.69
N ALA A 205 -12.82 -10.38 4.23
CA ALA A 205 -13.38 -11.50 4.99
C ALA A 205 -12.31 -12.57 5.25
N TYR A 206 -11.53 -12.92 4.24
CA TYR A 206 -10.44 -13.90 4.36
C TYR A 206 -9.37 -13.47 5.36
N VAL A 207 -8.86 -12.24 5.25
CA VAL A 207 -7.85 -11.68 6.16
C VAL A 207 -8.32 -11.69 7.62
N LYS A 208 -9.61 -11.41 7.85
CA LYS A 208 -10.20 -11.42 9.21
C LYS A 208 -10.23 -12.81 9.85
N THR A 209 -10.13 -13.89 9.09
CA THR A 209 -9.95 -15.24 9.67
C THR A 209 -8.53 -15.49 10.17
N CYS A 210 -7.63 -14.51 9.99
CA CYS A 210 -6.21 -14.58 10.36
C CYS A 210 -5.49 -15.81 9.78
N PRO A 211 -5.55 -16.05 8.47
CA PRO A 211 -4.96 -17.22 7.85
C PRO A 211 -3.44 -17.12 7.80
N GLN A 212 -2.78 -18.28 7.74
CA GLN A 212 -1.41 -18.33 7.24
C GLN A 212 -1.43 -18.17 5.72
N ILE A 213 -0.78 -17.12 5.21
CA ILE A 213 -0.72 -16.80 3.81
C ILE A 213 0.71 -17.02 3.32
N GLU A 214 0.88 -17.85 2.29
CA GLU A 214 2.17 -18.02 1.64
C GLU A 214 2.46 -16.83 0.75
N CYS A 215 3.65 -16.26 0.89
CA CYS A 215 4.16 -15.24 -0.01
C CYS A 215 5.67 -15.34 -0.18
N GLY A 216 6.18 -14.80 -1.27
CA GLY A 216 7.60 -14.84 -1.60
C GLY A 216 7.88 -14.22 -2.96
N GLY A 217 9.07 -14.49 -3.49
CA GLY A 217 9.48 -13.97 -4.79
C GLY A 217 10.98 -13.80 -4.92
N GLU A 218 11.37 -12.89 -5.79
CA GLU A 218 12.76 -12.56 -6.09
C GLU A 218 13.02 -11.08 -5.78
N HIS A 219 14.09 -10.80 -5.08
CA HIS A 219 14.53 -9.42 -4.86
C HIS A 219 15.06 -8.82 -6.16
N TYR A 220 14.82 -7.54 -6.35
CA TYR A 220 15.47 -6.79 -7.42
C TYR A 220 16.26 -5.61 -6.86
N ASN A 221 17.46 -5.41 -7.42
CA ASN A 221 18.35 -4.31 -7.08
C ASN A 221 18.12 -3.13 -8.04
N GLY A 222 18.30 -1.91 -7.55
CA GLY A 222 18.30 -0.71 -8.39
C GLY A 222 16.93 -0.16 -8.72
N THR A 223 16.24 0.35 -7.71
CA THR A 223 15.05 1.18 -7.90
C THR A 223 15.42 2.55 -8.46
N THR A 224 14.42 3.28 -8.97
CA THR A 224 14.60 4.70 -9.30
C THR A 224 15.08 5.50 -8.10
N LYS A 225 14.77 5.08 -6.88
CA LYS A 225 15.23 5.68 -5.61
C LYS A 225 16.74 5.57 -5.40
N ASP A 226 17.38 4.48 -5.85
CA ASP A 226 18.85 4.27 -5.71
C ASP A 226 19.67 5.12 -6.69
N ARG A 227 19.04 5.65 -7.74
CA ARG A 227 19.66 6.52 -8.75
C ARG A 227 19.41 8.00 -8.53
N ILE A 228 18.76 8.37 -7.45
CA ILE A 228 18.53 9.76 -7.08
C ILE A 228 19.84 10.33 -6.57
N GLY A 229 20.62 10.98 -7.46
CA GLY A 229 21.82 11.71 -7.08
C GLY A 229 21.54 12.84 -6.09
N ARG A 230 22.58 13.36 -5.42
CA ARG A 230 22.49 14.39 -4.37
C ARG A 230 21.60 15.59 -4.74
N LEU A 231 21.59 16.01 -6.03
CA LEU A 231 20.75 17.11 -6.53
C LEU A 231 19.27 16.76 -6.50
N ASN A 232 18.92 15.53 -6.84
CA ASN A 232 17.55 15.06 -6.81
C ASN A 232 17.05 14.80 -5.36
N MET A 233 17.95 14.47 -4.43
CA MET A 233 17.59 14.43 -3.01
C MET A 233 17.14 15.80 -2.49
N VAL A 234 17.81 16.89 -2.92
CA VAL A 234 17.36 18.26 -2.59
C VAL A 234 15.97 18.55 -3.16
N LEU A 235 15.67 18.08 -4.38
CA LEU A 235 14.33 18.20 -4.99
C LEU A 235 13.28 17.35 -4.25
N VAL A 236 13.62 16.13 -3.83
CA VAL A 236 12.75 15.26 -3.04
C VAL A 236 12.49 15.88 -1.66
N ASP A 237 13.51 16.41 -1.00
CA ASP A 237 13.39 17.11 0.28
C ASP A 237 12.60 18.42 0.15
N SER A 238 12.81 19.16 -0.96
CA SER A 238 12.04 20.37 -1.28
C SER A 238 10.57 20.04 -1.54
N PHE A 239 10.29 18.94 -2.25
CA PHE A 239 8.95 18.46 -2.51
C PHE A 239 8.28 17.94 -1.22
N TYR A 240 9.03 17.27 -0.34
CA TYR A 240 8.58 16.89 1.00
C TYR A 240 8.24 18.12 1.85
N PHE A 241 9.09 19.15 1.82
CA PHE A 241 8.87 20.41 2.54
C PHE A 241 7.68 21.18 1.98
N TYR A 242 7.56 21.26 0.65
CA TYR A 242 6.40 21.83 -0.04
C TYR A 242 5.10 21.10 0.32
N ASN A 243 5.11 19.77 0.30
CA ASN A 243 3.97 18.97 0.71
C ASN A 243 3.62 19.15 2.20
N LYS A 244 4.61 19.33 3.06
CA LYS A 244 4.39 19.60 4.49
C LYS A 244 3.75 20.97 4.72
N LEU A 245 4.15 21.99 3.99
CA LEU A 245 3.54 23.32 4.01
C LEU A 245 2.15 23.32 3.37
N ALA A 246 2.01 22.70 2.21
CA ALA A 246 0.73 22.56 1.51
C ALA A 246 -0.27 21.72 2.31
N ASN A 247 0.20 20.71 3.05
CA ASN A 247 -0.61 19.94 4.00
C ASN A 247 -1.13 20.79 5.15
N GLY A 248 -0.36 21.74 5.68
CA GLY A 248 -0.84 22.71 6.68
C GLY A 248 -2.03 23.54 6.18
N TRP A 249 -2.03 23.89 4.90
CA TRP A 249 -3.14 24.62 4.27
C TRP A 249 -4.33 23.71 3.94
N ARG A 250 -4.07 22.50 3.46
CA ARG A 250 -5.08 21.46 3.17
C ARG A 250 -5.73 20.92 4.45
N TRP A 251 -5.05 20.94 5.59
CA TRP A 251 -5.59 20.54 6.89
C TRP A 251 -6.85 21.32 7.30
N ARG A 252 -6.94 22.61 6.97
CA ARG A 252 -8.15 23.40 7.24
C ARG A 252 -9.38 22.91 6.47
N LYS A 253 -9.17 22.41 5.24
CA LYS A 253 -10.23 21.83 4.40
C LYS A 253 -10.61 20.41 4.87
N ARG A 254 -9.61 19.60 5.22
CA ARG A 254 -9.78 18.24 5.77
C ARG A 254 -10.52 18.23 7.10
N ARG A 255 -10.33 19.23 7.93
CA ARG A 255 -10.95 19.29 9.25
C ARG A 255 -12.49 19.26 9.16
N ARG A 256 -13.08 19.85 8.15
CA ARG A 256 -14.52 19.80 7.91
C ARG A 256 -14.97 18.40 7.47
N GLU A 257 -14.30 17.80 6.52
CA GLU A 257 -14.63 16.45 6.03
C GLU A 257 -14.41 15.36 7.10
N LEU A 258 -13.39 15.50 7.94
CA LEU A 258 -13.14 14.63 9.10
C LEU A 258 -14.27 14.75 10.16
N PHE A 259 -14.72 15.96 10.46
CA PHE A 259 -15.85 16.16 11.39
C PHE A 259 -17.11 15.51 10.86
N ASP A 260 -17.44 15.69 9.58
CA ASP A 260 -18.61 15.08 8.95
C ASP A 260 -18.57 13.55 8.94
N ILE A 261 -17.35 12.96 8.82
CA ILE A 261 -17.15 11.50 8.88
C ILE A 261 -17.30 10.99 10.32
N ILE A 262 -16.73 11.71 11.29
CA ILE A 262 -16.77 11.34 12.71
C ILE A 262 -18.19 11.49 13.27
N GLU A 263 -18.90 12.58 12.95
CA GLU A 263 -20.29 12.77 13.42
C GLU A 263 -21.29 11.78 12.81
N LYS A 264 -21.05 11.28 11.59
CA LYS A 264 -21.99 10.36 10.92
C LYS A 264 -21.81 8.89 11.28
N LYS A 265 -20.70 8.48 11.91
CA LYS A 265 -20.39 7.05 12.10
C LYS A 265 -19.69 6.68 13.42
N LEU A 266 -19.42 7.62 14.29
CA LEU A 266 -18.99 7.38 15.67
C LEU A 266 -20.10 7.82 16.64
#